data_5b49819b7f82247aada6e292583fe053
#
_entry.id   5b49819b7f82247aada6e292583fe053
#
_cell.length_a   1.000
_cell.length_b   1.000
_cell.length_c   1.000
_cell.angle_alpha   90.00
_cell.angle_beta   90.00
_cell.angle_gamma   90.00
#
_symmetry.space_group_name_H-M   'P 1'
#
loop_
_entity.id
_entity.type
_entity.pdbx_description
1 polymer ?
#
loop_
_entity_poly.entity_id
_entity_poly.type
_entity_poly.pdbx_seq_one_letter_code
_entity_poly.pdbx_strand_id
1 'polypeptide(L)'
;MTPRRRVAVKQLPLQLKSGQVRDFLRDVTPLLTGDRPCIVFDFSQVTEIDSAGVDMLLHCMEQAMKQNGDLKLAAIPPSSAVILELTRVDRLFEIFATVSEAVDSFYGFSVPIEQPA
;
A
#
# COMPACT_ATOMS: atom_id res chain seq x y z
N MET A 1 13.17 -14.83 21.38
CA MET A 1 12.10 -13.87 21.13
C MET A 1 12.27 -13.25 19.75
N THR A 2 11.22 -13.26 18.97
CA THR A 2 11.27 -12.69 17.63
C THR A 2 11.03 -11.18 17.71
N PRO A 3 11.92 -10.37 17.17
CA PRO A 3 11.68 -8.93 17.18
C PRO A 3 10.44 -8.59 16.37
N ARG A 4 9.73 -7.60 16.85
CA ARG A 4 8.56 -7.11 16.17
C ARG A 4 8.97 -6.39 14.90
N ARG A 5 8.29 -6.67 13.81
CA ARG A 5 8.55 -5.95 12.56
C ARG A 5 8.09 -4.51 12.70
N ARG A 6 8.83 -3.62 12.09
CA ARG A 6 8.39 -2.25 11.97
C ARG A 6 7.50 -2.12 10.75
N VAL A 7 6.38 -1.45 10.93
CA VAL A 7 5.48 -1.15 9.81
C VAL A 7 5.63 0.33 9.49
N ALA A 8 5.97 0.63 8.25
CA ALA A 8 6.07 2.00 7.78
C ALA A 8 4.75 2.38 7.11
N VAL A 9 4.18 3.50 7.53
CA VAL A 9 2.99 4.04 6.87
C VAL A 9 3.43 5.20 6.01
N LYS A 10 3.10 5.13 4.72
CA LYS A 10 3.48 6.18 3.78
C LYS A 10 2.22 6.75 3.16
N GLN A 11 1.99 8.04 3.40
CA GLN A 11 0.85 8.71 2.79
C GLN A 11 1.17 9.02 1.34
N LEU A 12 0.23 8.68 0.46
CA LEU A 12 0.38 8.96 -0.96
C LEU A 12 0.02 10.42 -1.24
N PRO A 13 0.60 11.01 -2.29
CA PRO A 13 0.28 12.40 -2.64
C PRO A 13 -1.14 12.54 -3.15
N LEU A 14 -1.62 13.77 -3.21
CA LEU A 14 -2.97 14.06 -3.71
C LEU A 14 -3.18 13.53 -5.12
N GLN A 15 -2.16 13.62 -5.94
CA GLN A 15 -2.23 13.15 -7.32
C GLN A 15 -1.18 12.09 -7.55
N LEU A 16 -1.62 10.90 -7.97
CA LEU A 16 -0.73 9.81 -8.34
C LEU A 16 -0.62 9.77 -9.86
N LYS A 17 -0.01 10.79 -10.41
CA LYS A 17 0.19 10.95 -11.85
C LYS A 17 1.67 10.98 -12.17
N SER A 18 1.97 10.91 -13.46
CA SER A 18 3.37 10.84 -13.91
C SER A 18 4.26 11.93 -13.31
N GLY A 19 3.71 13.12 -13.08
CA GLY A 19 4.50 14.22 -12.51
C GLY A 19 4.89 14.01 -11.06
N GLN A 20 4.09 13.28 -10.30
CA GLN A 20 4.32 13.06 -8.87
C GLN A 20 4.98 11.73 -8.56
N VAL A 21 4.84 10.77 -9.46
CA VAL A 21 5.29 9.40 -9.21
C VAL A 21 6.80 9.33 -9.00
N ARG A 22 7.56 10.10 -9.78
CA ARG A 22 9.02 10.05 -9.69
C ARG A 22 9.51 10.49 -8.30
N ASP A 23 8.97 11.59 -7.81
CA ASP A 23 9.39 12.09 -6.50
C ASP A 23 8.97 11.14 -5.39
N PHE A 24 7.76 10.59 -5.52
CA PHE A 24 7.28 9.63 -4.53
C PHE A 24 8.17 8.39 -4.50
N LEU A 25 8.54 7.86 -5.68
CA LEU A 25 9.41 6.70 -5.74
C LEU A 25 10.77 6.96 -5.09
N ARG A 26 11.31 8.15 -5.29
CA ARG A 26 12.58 8.53 -4.66
C ARG A 26 12.46 8.44 -3.14
N ASP A 27 11.35 8.95 -2.61
CA ASP A 27 11.13 8.98 -1.17
C ASP A 27 10.87 7.59 -0.58
N VAL A 28 10.18 6.73 -1.32
CA VAL A 28 9.75 5.44 -0.78
C VAL A 28 10.77 4.33 -1.02
N THR A 29 11.64 4.49 -2.01
CA THR A 29 12.61 3.45 -2.36
C THR A 29 13.44 2.96 -1.17
N PRO A 30 13.96 3.84 -0.29
CA PRO A 30 14.70 3.34 0.87
C PRO A 30 13.88 2.41 1.76
N LEU A 31 12.57 2.62 1.84
CA LEU A 31 11.71 1.72 2.62
C LEU A 31 11.55 0.38 1.94
N LEU A 32 11.50 0.37 0.60
CA LEU A 32 11.28 -0.84 -0.16
C LEU A 32 12.50 -1.73 -0.25
N THR A 33 13.69 -1.17 -0.13
CA THR A 33 14.94 -1.90 -0.31
C THR A 33 15.53 -2.40 0.99
N GLY A 34 14.87 -2.17 2.11
CA GLY A 34 15.29 -2.72 3.39
C GLY A 34 14.99 -4.21 3.48
N ASP A 35 15.34 -4.80 4.61
CA ASP A 35 15.08 -6.21 4.84
C ASP A 35 13.64 -6.40 5.30
N ARG A 36 12.89 -7.22 4.56
CA ARG A 36 11.50 -7.58 4.87
C ARG A 36 10.63 -6.34 5.14
N PRO A 37 10.53 -5.44 4.16
CA PRO A 37 9.74 -4.22 4.38
C PRO A 37 8.27 -4.56 4.63
N CYS A 38 7.68 -3.89 5.62
CA CYS A 38 6.26 -3.98 5.91
C CYS A 38 5.70 -2.57 5.75
N ILE A 39 5.00 -2.33 4.67
CA ILE A 39 4.61 -0.97 4.29
C ILE A 39 3.11 -0.90 4.07
N VAL A 40 2.51 0.19 4.55
CA VAL A 40 1.12 0.51 4.28
C VAL A 40 1.09 1.83 3.51
N PHE A 41 0.45 1.83 2.36
CA PHE A 41 0.20 3.05 1.61
C PHE A 41 -1.17 3.58 1.99
N ASP A 42 -1.18 4.80 2.51
CA ASP A 42 -2.40 5.50 2.91
C ASP A 42 -2.93 6.32 1.74
N PHE A 43 -4.07 5.91 1.21
CA PHE A 43 -4.70 6.55 0.05
C PHE A 43 -5.64 7.69 0.43
N SER A 44 -5.80 7.99 1.70
CA SER A 44 -6.88 8.89 2.13
C SER A 44 -6.86 10.26 1.47
N GLN A 45 -5.70 10.72 1.04
CA GLN A 45 -5.55 12.04 0.42
C GLN A 45 -5.55 12.01 -1.11
N VAL A 46 -5.58 10.83 -1.71
CA VAL A 46 -5.48 10.72 -3.16
C VAL A 46 -6.78 11.14 -3.81
N THR A 47 -6.70 12.12 -4.71
CA THR A 47 -7.86 12.61 -5.46
C THR A 47 -7.85 12.15 -6.90
N GLU A 48 -6.67 11.87 -7.46
CA GLU A 48 -6.53 11.46 -8.85
C GLU A 48 -5.44 10.43 -9.00
N ILE A 49 -5.67 9.48 -9.89
CA ILE A 49 -4.67 8.46 -10.20
C ILE A 49 -4.75 8.16 -11.70
N ASP A 50 -3.60 8.05 -12.36
CA ASP A 50 -3.54 7.65 -13.76
C ASP A 50 -2.73 6.37 -13.91
N SER A 51 -2.47 5.96 -15.16
CA SER A 51 -1.75 4.71 -15.41
C SER A 51 -0.35 4.72 -14.81
N ALA A 52 0.30 5.88 -14.74
CA ALA A 52 1.62 5.96 -14.12
C ALA A 52 1.53 5.67 -12.62
N GLY A 53 0.46 6.12 -11.96
CA GLY A 53 0.24 5.81 -10.55
C GLY A 53 0.00 4.34 -10.32
N VAL A 54 -0.80 3.70 -11.20
CA VAL A 54 -1.03 2.26 -11.11
C VAL A 54 0.26 1.49 -11.29
N ASP A 55 1.07 1.87 -12.29
CA ASP A 55 2.35 1.22 -12.54
C ASP A 55 3.29 1.37 -11.34
N MET A 56 3.25 2.54 -10.71
CA MET A 56 4.07 2.79 -9.52
C MET A 56 3.69 1.85 -8.38
N LEU A 57 2.39 1.62 -8.17
CA LEU A 57 1.95 0.70 -7.12
C LEU A 57 2.47 -0.71 -7.38
N LEU A 58 2.38 -1.16 -8.63
CA LEU A 58 2.87 -2.49 -8.98
C LEU A 58 4.38 -2.60 -8.81
N HIS A 59 5.10 -1.57 -9.20
CA HIS A 59 6.56 -1.55 -9.02
C HIS A 59 6.93 -1.64 -7.55
N CYS A 60 6.26 -0.87 -6.70
CA CYS A 60 6.54 -0.89 -5.27
C CYS A 60 6.25 -2.26 -4.66
N MET A 61 5.14 -2.88 -5.09
CA MET A 61 4.81 -4.22 -4.61
C MET A 61 5.91 -5.21 -4.97
N GLU A 62 6.36 -5.18 -6.23
CA GLU A 62 7.41 -6.07 -6.68
C GLU A 62 8.70 -5.89 -5.88
N GLN A 63 9.06 -4.64 -5.64
CA GLN A 63 10.28 -4.37 -4.87
C GLN A 63 10.18 -4.89 -3.45
N ALA A 64 9.03 -4.69 -2.80
CA ALA A 64 8.83 -5.19 -1.45
C ALA A 64 8.92 -6.71 -1.40
N MET A 65 8.30 -7.37 -2.37
CA MET A 65 8.30 -8.82 -2.40
C MET A 65 9.68 -9.41 -2.67
N LYS A 66 10.51 -8.72 -3.46
CA LYS A 66 11.90 -9.14 -3.67
C LYS A 66 12.70 -9.15 -2.38
N GLN A 67 12.30 -8.34 -1.41
CA GLN A 67 12.96 -8.27 -0.11
C GLN A 67 12.23 -9.11 0.94
N ASN A 68 11.34 -9.98 0.52
CA ASN A 68 10.54 -10.84 1.41
C ASN A 68 9.64 -10.02 2.33
N GLY A 69 9.22 -8.86 1.86
CA GLY A 69 8.30 -7.99 2.57
C GLY A 69 6.93 -7.99 1.94
N ASP A 70 6.13 -7.01 2.30
CA ASP A 70 4.78 -6.88 1.78
C ASP A 70 4.38 -5.41 1.78
N LEU A 71 3.46 -5.07 0.88
CA LEU A 71 2.91 -3.75 0.73
C LEU A 71 1.39 -3.86 0.73
N LYS A 72 0.75 -3.18 1.67
CA LYS A 72 -0.70 -3.19 1.79
C LYS A 72 -1.25 -1.80 1.53
N LEU A 73 -2.51 -1.74 1.12
CA LEU A 73 -3.17 -0.47 0.81
C LEU A 73 -4.28 -0.22 1.80
N ALA A 74 -4.52 1.04 2.13
CA ALA A 74 -5.54 1.39 3.10
C ALA A 74 -6.23 2.70 2.77
N ALA A 75 -7.49 2.81 3.20
CA ALA A 75 -8.27 4.05 3.12
C ALA A 75 -8.43 4.57 1.70
N ILE A 76 -8.74 3.67 0.76
CA ILE A 76 -8.84 4.05 -0.65
C ILE A 76 -10.17 4.77 -0.89
N PRO A 77 -10.14 6.03 -1.38
CA PRO A 77 -11.37 6.73 -1.71
C PRO A 77 -12.12 6.06 -2.87
N PRO A 78 -13.43 6.23 -2.96
CA PRO A 78 -14.21 5.57 -4.03
C PRO A 78 -13.72 5.86 -5.43
N SER A 79 -13.25 7.10 -5.69
CA SER A 79 -12.78 7.45 -7.03
C SER A 79 -11.53 6.64 -7.42
N SER A 80 -10.62 6.44 -6.47
CA SER A 80 -9.44 5.63 -6.72
C SER A 80 -9.77 4.15 -6.77
N ALA A 81 -10.71 3.71 -5.94
CA ALA A 81 -11.12 2.32 -5.91
C ALA A 81 -11.64 1.86 -7.28
N VAL A 82 -12.38 2.72 -7.97
CA VAL A 82 -12.88 2.40 -9.31
C VAL A 82 -11.74 2.11 -10.27
N ILE A 83 -10.70 2.95 -10.25
CA ILE A 83 -9.55 2.78 -11.13
C ILE A 83 -8.82 1.48 -10.82
N LEU A 84 -8.60 1.20 -9.54
CA LEU A 84 -7.91 -0.03 -9.15
C LEU A 84 -8.71 -1.26 -9.53
N GLU A 85 -10.02 -1.18 -9.45
CA GLU A 85 -10.91 -2.26 -9.82
C GLU A 85 -10.90 -2.49 -11.33
N LEU A 86 -10.99 -1.41 -12.11
CA LEU A 86 -10.99 -1.51 -13.56
C LEU A 86 -9.68 -2.06 -14.11
N THR A 87 -8.57 -1.76 -13.45
CA THR A 87 -7.26 -2.26 -13.85
C THR A 87 -6.93 -3.58 -13.18
N ARG A 88 -7.81 -4.08 -12.32
CA ARG A 88 -7.65 -5.33 -11.58
C ARG A 88 -6.46 -5.34 -10.62
N VAL A 89 -5.92 -4.18 -10.34
CA VAL A 89 -4.80 -4.04 -9.42
C VAL A 89 -5.26 -4.33 -7.98
N ASP A 90 -6.52 -4.06 -7.69
CA ASP A 90 -7.08 -4.35 -6.37
C ASP A 90 -6.94 -5.83 -5.99
N ARG A 91 -6.85 -6.72 -6.96
CA ARG A 91 -6.73 -8.16 -6.69
C ARG A 91 -5.33 -8.58 -6.28
N LEU A 92 -4.36 -7.70 -6.47
CA LEU A 92 -2.96 -8.01 -6.19
C LEU A 92 -2.53 -7.55 -4.82
N PHE A 93 -3.34 -6.76 -4.15
CA PHE A 93 -3.02 -6.18 -2.84
C PHE A 93 -4.04 -6.59 -1.80
N GLU A 94 -3.59 -6.69 -0.56
CA GLU A 94 -4.52 -6.69 0.57
C GLU A 94 -4.92 -5.25 0.83
N ILE A 95 -6.21 -5.01 0.92
CA ILE A 95 -6.77 -3.67 1.04
C ILE A 95 -7.60 -3.59 2.31
N PHE A 96 -7.40 -2.53 3.07
CA PHE A 96 -8.06 -2.33 4.35
C PHE A 96 -8.82 -1.01 4.35
N ALA A 97 -9.90 -0.96 5.11
CA ALA A 97 -10.69 0.25 5.20
C ALA A 97 -9.94 1.37 5.91
N THR A 98 -9.08 1.02 6.86
CA THR A 98 -8.31 2.02 7.61
C THR A 98 -6.84 1.65 7.67
N VAL A 99 -6.01 2.68 7.88
CA VAL A 99 -4.58 2.46 8.07
C VAL A 99 -4.33 1.60 9.31
N SER A 100 -5.08 1.83 10.37
CA SER A 100 -4.92 1.08 11.60
C SER A 100 -5.12 -0.42 11.39
N GLU A 101 -6.15 -0.80 10.63
CA GLU A 101 -6.39 -2.20 10.32
C GLU A 101 -5.26 -2.81 9.51
N ALA A 102 -4.75 -2.05 8.55
CA ALA A 102 -3.64 -2.53 7.73
C ALA A 102 -2.39 -2.76 8.56
N VAL A 103 -2.08 -1.84 9.45
CA VAL A 103 -0.93 -1.96 10.34
C VAL A 103 -1.08 -3.16 11.25
N ASP A 104 -2.26 -3.31 11.85
CA ASP A 104 -2.52 -4.41 12.77
C ASP A 104 -2.39 -5.77 12.09
N SER A 105 -2.76 -5.84 10.80
CA SER A 105 -2.67 -7.09 10.07
C SER A 105 -1.24 -7.59 9.93
N PHE A 106 -0.26 -6.68 9.90
CA PHE A 106 1.14 -7.07 9.86
C PHE A 106 1.60 -7.70 11.18
N TYR A 107 0.94 -7.38 12.28
CA TYR A 107 1.28 -7.92 13.59
C TYR A 107 0.47 -9.15 13.95
N GLY A 108 -0.41 -9.60 13.05
CA GLY A 108 -1.25 -10.74 13.32
C GLY A 108 -2.43 -10.44 14.22
N PHE A 109 -2.74 -9.17 14.45
CA PHE A 109 -3.91 -8.77 15.21
C PHE A 109 -5.12 -8.64 14.28
N SER A 110 -5.22 -9.57 13.35
CA SER A 110 -6.34 -9.50 12.45
C SER A 110 -7.60 -9.62 13.29
N VAL A 111 -8.50 -8.74 13.02
CA VAL A 111 -9.81 -8.85 13.58
C VAL A 111 -10.40 -10.11 13.04
N PRO A 112 -10.77 -10.96 13.94
CA PRO A 112 -11.41 -12.17 13.45
C PRO A 112 -12.67 -11.78 12.78
N ILE A 113 -12.91 -11.61 12.12
CA ILE A 113 -13.84 -11.19 11.55
C ILE A 113 -14.85 -11.73 11.51
N GLU A 114 -14.77 -11.54 11.72
CA GLU A 114 -15.35 -11.74 11.58
C GLU A 114 -16.09 -12.04 11.04
N GLN A 115 -16.17 -12.47 10.79
CA GLN A 115 -16.70 -12.69 10.20
C GLN A 115 -17.53 -13.18 10.36
N PRO A 116 -17.96 -12.83 10.26
CA PRO A 116 -18.98 -13.31 10.46
C PRO A 116 -19.48 -14.14 10.06
N ALA A 117 -19.41 -14.48 10.16
CA ALA A 117 -19.92 -15.29 9.58
C ALA A 117 -20.96 -15.45 9.18
#